data_6d7579c54113e95e2c194f06e7b3fe9e
#
_entry.id   6d7579c54113e95e2c194f06e7b3fe9e
#
_cell.length_a   1.000
_cell.length_b   1.000
_cell.length_c   1.000
_cell.angle_alpha   90.00
_cell.angle_beta   90.00
_cell.angle_gamma   90.00
#
_symmetry.space_group_name_H-M   'P 1'
#
loop_
_entity.id
_entity.type
_entity.pdbx_description
1 polymer ?
#
loop_
_entity_poly.entity_id
_entity_poly.type
_entity_poly.pdbx_seq_one_letter_code
_entity_poly.pdbx_strand_id
1 'polypeptide(L)' 'VENLNAPDADGAPHEKLSDREFQTLKLIASGKRLSDIAEELALSPKTVSVYRARILEKMAMRSNAELTHYAIKNGLVE' A
#
# COMPACT_ATOMS: atom_id res chain seq x y z
N VAL A 1 -22.12 6.24 -12.85
CA VAL A 1 -21.65 5.60 -12.81
C VAL A 1 -20.93 5.32 -12.63
N GLU A 2 -21.26 5.54 -12.65
CA GLU A 2 -20.72 4.99 -12.55
C GLU A 2 -19.91 4.56 -12.40
N ASN A 3 -20.33 4.86 -12.39
CA ASN A 3 -19.56 4.26 -12.31
C ASN A 3 -18.98 3.83 -12.39
N LEU A 4 -19.37 4.03 -12.48
CA LEU A 4 -18.76 3.49 -12.62
C LEU A 4 -17.88 3.22 -12.69
N ASN A 5 -17.99 3.39 -12.71
CA ASN A 5 -17.07 3.00 -12.79
C ASN A 5 -16.16 2.82 -12.62
N ALA A 6 -16.26 3.12 -12.70
CA ALA A 6 -15.44 2.88 -12.60
C ALA A 6 -14.69 2.82 -12.18
N PRO A 7 -14.68 2.62 -12.06
CA PRO A 7 -13.84 2.51 -11.76
C PRO A 7 -13.07 2.39 -11.55
N ASP A 8 -13.44 2.17 -11.46
CA ASP A 8 -12.52 2.01 -11.45
C ASP A 8 -11.94 2.25 -12.10
N ALA A 9 -12.49 1.51 -12.31
CA ALA A 9 -11.84 2.12 -13.42
C ALA A 9 -11.30 3.43 -13.13
N ASP A 10 -11.91 3.96 -12.44
CA ASP A 10 -11.64 5.30 -12.21
C ASP A 10 -10.38 5.55 -11.51
N GLY A 11 -9.96 4.87 -10.62
CA GLY A 11 -8.79 5.17 -9.87
C GLY A 11 -7.77 4.08 -9.94
N ALA A 12 -6.53 4.40 -9.72
CA ALA A 12 -5.50 3.40 -9.56
C ALA A 12 -5.77 2.63 -8.27
N PRO A 13 -5.34 1.35 -8.17
CA PRO A 13 -5.58 0.57 -6.96
C PRO A 13 -5.13 1.26 -5.68
N HIS A 14 -3.99 1.96 -5.72
CA HIS A 14 -3.48 2.60 -4.52
C HIS A 14 -4.37 3.75 -4.04
N GLU A 15 -5.27 4.25 -4.87
CA GLU A 15 -6.16 5.32 -4.47
C GLU A 15 -7.25 4.85 -3.52
N LYS A 16 -7.42 3.54 -3.38
CA LYS A 16 -8.36 2.98 -2.42
C LYS A 16 -7.80 2.96 -1.00
N LEU A 17 -6.54 3.28 -0.85
CA LEU A 17 -5.86 3.22 0.44
C LEU A 17 -6.10 4.49 1.23
N SER A 18 -6.16 4.36 2.55
CA SER A 18 -6.15 5.53 3.42
C SER A 18 -4.75 6.13 3.41
N ASP A 19 -4.62 7.34 3.98
CA ASP A 19 -3.33 8.01 4.03
C ASP A 19 -2.27 7.16 4.72
N ARG A 20 -2.63 6.54 5.85
CA ARG A 20 -1.69 5.70 6.58
C ARG A 20 -1.33 4.45 5.79
N GLU A 21 -2.31 3.85 5.13
CA GLU A 21 -2.06 2.68 4.30
C GLU A 21 -1.14 3.05 3.14
N PHE A 22 -1.37 4.20 2.53
CA PHE A 22 -0.54 4.64 1.43
C PHE A 22 0.90 4.90 1.89
N GLN A 23 1.08 5.54 3.04
CA GLN A 23 2.40 5.74 3.61
C GLN A 23 3.09 4.40 3.85
N THR A 24 2.34 3.44 4.40
CA THR A 24 2.89 2.12 4.66
C THR A 24 3.30 1.44 3.36
N LEU A 25 2.49 1.55 2.33
CA LEU A 25 2.83 1.00 1.01
C LEU A 25 4.15 1.57 0.50
N LYS A 26 4.32 2.88 0.59
CA LYS A 26 5.53 3.51 0.10
C LYS A 26 6.76 3.04 0.88
N LEU A 27 6.63 2.85 2.18
CA LEU A 27 7.75 2.40 2.99
C LEU A 27 8.08 0.93 2.70
N ILE A 28 7.07 0.10 2.50
CA ILE A 28 7.29 -1.30 2.12
C ILE A 28 8.04 -1.33 0.78
N ALA A 29 7.59 -0.54 -0.17
CA ALA A 29 8.19 -0.52 -1.49
C ALA A 29 9.60 0.04 -1.48
N SER A 30 9.94 0.82 -0.46
CA SER A 30 11.29 1.35 -0.30
C SER A 30 12.24 0.33 0.33
N GLY A 31 11.75 -0.86 0.64
CA GLY A 31 12.59 -1.92 1.18
C GLY A 31 12.70 -1.95 2.68
N LYS A 32 11.88 -1.18 3.39
CA LYS A 32 11.94 -1.15 4.85
C LYS A 32 11.25 -2.36 5.45
N ARG A 33 11.75 -2.81 6.59
CA ARG A 33 11.13 -3.89 7.34
C ARG A 33 9.92 -3.38 8.09
N LEU A 34 9.02 -4.30 8.46
CA LEU A 34 7.84 -3.90 9.22
C LEU A 34 8.19 -3.21 10.52
N SER A 35 9.24 -3.67 11.19
CA SER A 35 9.67 -3.03 12.44
C SER A 35 10.16 -1.61 12.21
N ASP A 36 10.87 -1.38 11.11
CA ASP A 36 11.35 -0.05 10.77
C ASP A 36 10.18 0.87 10.43
N ILE A 37 9.21 0.35 9.71
CA ILE A 37 8.02 1.12 9.36
C ILE A 37 7.24 1.50 10.62
N ALA A 38 7.10 0.54 11.53
CA ALA A 38 6.41 0.78 12.79
C ALA A 38 7.06 1.90 13.56
N GLU A 39 8.39 1.87 13.62
CA GLU A 39 9.13 2.89 14.33
C GLU A 39 8.95 4.26 13.68
N GLU A 40 9.06 4.30 12.36
CA GLU A 40 8.95 5.55 11.62
C GLU A 40 7.57 6.17 11.75
N LEU A 41 6.53 5.34 11.75
CA LEU A 41 5.16 5.82 11.85
C LEU A 41 4.65 5.90 13.29
N ALA A 42 5.49 5.55 14.26
CA ALA A 42 5.13 5.52 15.68
C ALA A 42 3.95 4.58 15.94
N LEU A 43 3.99 3.42 15.31
CA LEU A 43 2.97 2.39 15.45
C LEU A 43 3.61 1.11 15.94
N SER A 44 2.80 0.17 16.45
CA SER A 44 3.32 -1.13 16.81
C SER A 44 3.53 -1.97 15.55
N PRO A 45 4.48 -2.92 15.56
CA PRO A 45 4.65 -3.80 14.41
C PRO A 45 3.39 -4.57 14.06
N LYS A 46 2.57 -4.91 15.06
CA LYS A 46 1.32 -5.60 14.82
C LYS A 46 0.36 -4.73 14.01
N THR A 47 0.30 -3.44 14.34
CA THR A 47 -0.55 -2.50 13.61
C THR A 47 -0.09 -2.36 12.16
N VAL A 48 1.22 -2.27 11.95
CA VAL A 48 1.77 -2.19 10.59
C VAL A 48 1.43 -3.46 9.82
N SER A 49 1.49 -4.61 10.47
CA SER A 49 1.13 -5.86 9.83
C SER A 49 -0.33 -5.87 9.38
N VAL A 50 -1.22 -5.29 10.20
CA VAL A 50 -2.63 -5.16 9.82
C VAL A 50 -2.78 -4.25 8.61
N TYR A 51 -2.07 -3.13 8.60
CA TYR A 51 -2.10 -2.23 7.43
C TYR A 51 -1.61 -2.93 6.19
N ARG A 52 -0.52 -3.70 6.30
CA ARG A 52 -0.01 -4.44 5.17
C ARG A 52 -1.04 -5.41 4.62
N ALA A 53 -1.72 -6.13 5.51
CA ALA A 53 -2.74 -7.08 5.08
C ALA A 53 -3.88 -6.37 4.35
N ARG A 54 -4.28 -5.21 4.86
CA ARG A 54 -5.34 -4.43 4.22
C ARG A 54 -4.91 -3.92 2.86
N ILE A 55 -3.66 -3.47 2.75
CA ILE A 55 -3.13 -3.01 1.47
C ILE A 55 -3.16 -4.12 0.45
N LEU A 56 -2.69 -5.31 0.83
CA LEU A 56 -2.68 -6.45 -0.08
C LEU A 56 -4.09 -6.79 -0.54
N GLU A 57 -5.03 -6.75 0.39
CA GLU A 57 -6.42 -7.07 0.06
C GLU A 57 -7.02 -6.02 -0.87
N LYS A 58 -6.85 -4.74 -0.53
CA LYS A 58 -7.43 -3.66 -1.33
C LYS A 58 -6.84 -3.59 -2.72
N MET A 59 -5.57 -3.92 -2.86
CA MET A 59 -4.90 -3.88 -4.14
C MET A 59 -4.93 -5.21 -4.88
N ALA A 60 -5.55 -6.23 -4.27
CA ALA A 60 -5.64 -7.57 -4.85
C ALA A 60 -4.28 -8.14 -5.18
N MET A 61 -3.33 -7.98 -4.27
CA MET A 61 -1.98 -8.48 -4.43
C MET A 61 -1.66 -9.46 -3.32
N ARG A 62 -0.61 -10.26 -3.50
CA ARG A 62 -0.33 -11.36 -2.61
C ARG A 62 1.00 -11.26 -1.86
N SER A 63 1.88 -10.35 -2.25
CA SER A 63 3.19 -10.30 -1.64
C SER A 63 3.74 -8.88 -1.65
N ASN A 64 4.75 -8.67 -0.79
CA ASN A 64 5.46 -7.40 -0.79
C ASN A 64 6.13 -7.13 -2.12
N ALA A 65 6.59 -8.20 -2.80
CA ALA A 65 7.23 -8.03 -4.10
C ALA A 65 6.28 -7.42 -5.11
N GLU A 66 5.02 -7.83 -5.09
CA GLU A 66 4.01 -7.26 -5.98
C GLU A 66 3.76 -5.81 -5.65
N LEU A 67 3.70 -5.48 -4.35
CA LEU A 67 3.52 -4.10 -3.92
C LEU A 67 4.68 -3.23 -4.37
N THR A 68 5.90 -3.72 -4.21
CA THR A 68 7.09 -2.99 -4.59
C THR A 68 7.11 -2.76 -6.10
N HIS A 69 6.82 -3.80 -6.87
CA HIS A 69 6.79 -3.69 -8.32
C HIS A 69 5.76 -2.66 -8.78
N TYR A 70 4.58 -2.72 -8.18
CA TYR A 70 3.51 -1.78 -8.50
C TYR A 70 3.94 -0.35 -8.20
N ALA A 71 4.53 -0.13 -7.03
CA ALA A 71 4.92 1.22 -6.60
C ALA A 71 5.99 1.80 -7.51
N ILE A 72 6.96 0.99 -7.91
CA ILE A 72 8.01 1.45 -8.82
C ILE A 72 7.42 1.77 -10.18
N LYS A 73 6.56 0.89 -10.69
CA LYS A 73 5.96 1.07 -12.01
C LYS A 73 5.11 2.32 -12.07
N ASN A 74 4.48 2.68 -10.97
CA ASN A 74 3.57 3.83 -10.93
C ASN A 74 4.21 5.08 -10.35
N GLY A 75 5.51 5.07 -10.12
CA GLY A 75 6.23 6.25 -9.68
C GLY A 75 5.94 6.65 -8.24
N LEU A 76 5.51 5.72 -7.41
CA LEU A 76 5.21 6.01 -6.01
C LEU A 76 6.47 6.05 -5.16
N VAL A 77 7.52 5.36 -5.59
CA VAL A 77 8.83 5.38 -4.93
C VAL A 77 9.89 5.43 -6.01
N GLU A 78 11.08 5.79 -5.60
CA GLU A 78 12.23 5.85 -6.52
C GLU A 78 12.95 4.53 -6.59
#